data_55ea3a9600d7924c26a70e66fed8c28b
#
_entry.id   55ea3a9600d7924c26a70e66fed8c28b
#
_cell.length_a   1.000
_cell.length_b   1.000
_cell.length_c   1.000
_cell.angle_alpha   90.00
_cell.angle_beta   90.00
_cell.angle_gamma   90.00
#
_symmetry.space_group_name_H-M   'P 1'
#
loop_
_entity.id
_entity.type
_entity.pdbx_description
1 polymer ?
#
loop_
_entity_poly.entity_id
_entity_poly.type
_entity_poly.pdbx_seq_one_letter_code
_entity_poly.pdbx_strand_id
1 'polypeptide(L)'
;MHTLFLLNPTAGKTDCTQQLPQQINAAAARAGLAPEEYTIRITTHAGHARELARAAAAGAQQAGEPLRIFTAGGDGTFNEALTGAYGFAGTAVGCLPYGSGNDFLRTFGTREEFLDLDAQLAGGEVTIDLLETNLGLSATICAAGLDAQVAYGIPKFRRIPLCGGEMAYALSIVEQLCGQIGRKIEYDIDGEKRTVDCLMCAICNGKAYGGGFLA
;
A
#
# COMPACT_ATOMS: atom_id res chain seq x y z
N MET A 1 -4.03 -22.74 -7.71
CA MET A 1 -3.92 -21.37 -7.08
C MET A 1 -3.39 -20.43 -8.15
N HIS A 2 -4.06 -19.31 -8.37
CA HIS A 2 -3.61 -18.31 -9.36
C HIS A 2 -2.85 -17.16 -8.68
N THR A 3 -1.85 -16.60 -9.36
CA THR A 3 -1.07 -15.47 -8.87
C THR A 3 -1.23 -14.26 -9.81
N LEU A 4 -1.67 -13.12 -9.27
CA LEU A 4 -1.80 -11.86 -10.01
C LEU A 4 -0.71 -10.88 -9.56
N PHE A 5 0.07 -10.37 -10.51
CA PHE A 5 1.02 -9.29 -10.28
C PHE A 5 0.45 -7.97 -10.82
N LEU A 6 0.30 -6.98 -9.95
CA LEU A 6 -0.16 -5.63 -10.29
C LEU A 6 1.02 -4.67 -10.24
N LEU A 7 1.42 -4.14 -11.38
CA LEU A 7 2.59 -3.27 -11.51
C LEU A 7 2.14 -1.82 -11.70
N ASN A 8 2.63 -0.94 -10.82
CA ASN A 8 2.39 0.50 -10.95
C ASN A 8 3.63 1.19 -11.56
N PRO A 9 3.56 1.66 -12.83
CA PRO A 9 4.70 2.26 -13.54
C PRO A 9 5.16 3.59 -12.92
N THR A 10 4.28 4.25 -12.15
CA THR A 10 4.56 5.57 -11.58
C THR A 10 5.01 5.51 -10.12
N ALA A 11 5.18 4.30 -9.56
CA ALA A 11 5.63 4.14 -8.18
C ALA A 11 7.15 4.32 -8.06
N GLY A 12 7.56 5.12 -7.08
CA GLY A 12 8.99 5.31 -6.77
C GLY A 12 9.73 6.17 -7.80
N LYS A 13 11.02 5.86 -7.97
CA LYS A 13 11.93 6.62 -8.85
C LYS A 13 12.14 5.96 -10.23
N THR A 14 11.86 4.68 -10.32
CA THR A 14 12.13 3.86 -11.52
C THR A 14 10.88 3.11 -11.91
N ASP A 15 10.57 3.13 -13.19
CA ASP A 15 9.46 2.35 -13.75
C ASP A 15 9.76 0.85 -13.65
N CYS A 16 9.05 0.17 -12.75
CA CYS A 16 9.22 -1.25 -12.52
C CYS A 16 8.77 -2.11 -13.70
N THR A 17 7.93 -1.58 -14.59
CA THR A 17 7.38 -2.36 -15.72
C THR A 17 8.40 -2.71 -16.78
N GLN A 18 9.58 -2.08 -16.78
CA GLN A 18 10.63 -2.35 -17.77
C GLN A 18 11.37 -3.66 -17.52
N GLN A 19 11.61 -4.03 -16.27
CA GLN A 19 12.42 -5.20 -15.92
C GLN A 19 11.66 -6.25 -15.12
N LEU A 20 10.74 -5.83 -14.26
CA LEU A 20 10.03 -6.71 -13.34
C LEU A 20 9.24 -7.84 -14.04
N PRO A 21 8.58 -7.63 -15.20
CA PRO A 21 7.90 -8.72 -15.89
C PRO A 21 8.83 -9.87 -16.26
N GLN A 22 10.06 -9.57 -16.70
CA GLN A 22 11.05 -10.60 -17.03
C GLN A 22 11.52 -11.33 -15.76
N GLN A 23 11.71 -10.61 -14.66
CA GLN A 23 12.10 -11.18 -13.37
C GLN A 23 10.98 -12.08 -12.82
N ILE A 24 9.72 -11.66 -12.93
CA ILE A 24 8.55 -12.47 -12.54
C ILE A 24 8.49 -13.75 -13.35
N ASN A 25 8.62 -13.67 -14.69
CA ASN A 25 8.60 -14.85 -15.54
C ASN A 25 9.72 -15.84 -15.19
N ALA A 26 10.92 -15.33 -14.89
CA ALA A 26 12.04 -16.17 -14.48
C ALA A 26 11.81 -16.82 -13.09
N ALA A 27 11.27 -16.09 -12.12
CA ALA A 27 10.94 -16.61 -10.80
C ALA A 27 9.79 -17.63 -10.88
N ALA A 28 8.74 -17.35 -11.65
CA ALA A 28 7.64 -18.27 -11.89
C ALA A 28 8.12 -19.61 -12.50
N ALA A 29 9.02 -19.53 -13.47
CA ALA A 29 9.63 -20.73 -14.07
C ALA A 29 10.44 -21.54 -13.04
N ARG A 30 11.23 -20.87 -12.17
CA ARG A 30 11.96 -21.56 -11.08
C ARG A 30 11.02 -22.17 -10.05
N ALA A 31 9.90 -21.51 -9.77
CA ALA A 31 8.86 -22.02 -8.88
C ALA A 31 8.00 -23.15 -9.51
N GLY A 32 8.20 -23.45 -10.78
CA GLY A 32 7.44 -24.47 -11.51
C GLY A 32 6.01 -24.06 -11.87
N LEU A 33 5.72 -22.73 -11.88
CA LEU A 33 4.41 -22.23 -12.28
C LEU A 33 4.25 -22.26 -13.80
N ALA A 34 3.13 -22.80 -14.25
CA ALA A 34 2.76 -22.75 -15.66
C ALA A 34 2.30 -21.33 -16.06
N PRO A 35 2.43 -20.94 -17.33
CA PRO A 35 2.06 -19.58 -17.80
C PRO A 35 0.61 -19.17 -17.50
N GLU A 36 -0.30 -20.13 -17.40
CA GLU A 36 -1.71 -19.95 -17.06
C GLU A 36 -1.96 -19.77 -15.55
N GLU A 37 -0.98 -20.08 -14.69
CA GLU A 37 -1.12 -20.00 -13.24
C GLU A 37 -0.78 -18.61 -12.69
N TYR A 38 -0.27 -17.70 -13.53
CA TYR A 38 -0.04 -16.32 -13.12
C TYR A 38 -0.38 -15.31 -14.22
N THR A 39 -0.62 -14.08 -13.79
CA THR A 39 -0.96 -12.97 -14.71
C THR A 39 -0.24 -11.71 -14.25
N ILE A 40 0.29 -10.94 -15.20
CA ILE A 40 0.88 -9.63 -14.94
C ILE A 40 -0.04 -8.56 -15.53
N ARG A 41 -0.40 -7.56 -14.73
CA ARG A 41 -1.22 -6.40 -15.13
C ARG A 41 -0.53 -5.11 -14.74
N ILE A 42 -0.56 -4.12 -15.63
CA ILE A 42 -0.02 -2.79 -15.38
C ILE A 42 -1.18 -1.85 -15.05
N THR A 43 -1.05 -1.10 -13.97
CA THR A 43 -2.05 -0.08 -13.62
C THR A 43 -1.88 1.14 -14.50
N THR A 44 -2.98 1.81 -14.85
CA THR A 44 -3.00 2.94 -15.79
C THR A 44 -3.51 4.24 -15.16
N HIS A 45 -4.17 4.17 -14.01
CA HIS A 45 -4.72 5.31 -13.28
C HIS A 45 -4.87 5.00 -11.78
N ALA A 46 -5.10 6.02 -10.98
CA ALA A 46 -5.43 5.85 -9.57
C ALA A 46 -6.74 5.06 -9.42
N GLY A 47 -6.78 4.10 -8.50
CA GLY A 47 -7.90 3.19 -8.29
C GLY A 47 -7.86 1.92 -9.16
N HIS A 48 -7.03 1.86 -10.22
CA HIS A 48 -7.00 0.71 -11.11
C HIS A 48 -6.52 -0.58 -10.43
N ALA A 49 -5.60 -0.49 -9.47
CA ALA A 49 -5.19 -1.68 -8.70
C ALA A 49 -6.37 -2.27 -7.90
N ARG A 50 -7.26 -1.42 -7.36
CA ARG A 50 -8.49 -1.85 -6.68
C ARG A 50 -9.44 -2.57 -7.63
N GLU A 51 -9.66 -2.00 -8.82
CA GLU A 51 -10.56 -2.57 -9.82
C GLU A 51 -10.07 -3.95 -10.28
N LEU A 52 -8.77 -4.06 -10.61
CA LEU A 52 -8.15 -5.30 -11.05
C LEU A 52 -8.17 -6.37 -9.94
N ALA A 53 -7.82 -5.98 -8.71
CA ALA A 53 -7.83 -6.88 -7.55
C ALA A 53 -9.24 -7.41 -7.28
N ARG A 54 -10.26 -6.52 -7.30
CA ARG A 54 -11.66 -6.91 -7.10
C ARG A 54 -12.15 -7.87 -8.17
N ALA A 55 -11.87 -7.58 -9.43
CA ALA A 55 -12.28 -8.44 -10.54
C ALA A 55 -11.63 -9.84 -10.44
N ALA A 56 -10.33 -9.89 -10.15
CA ALA A 56 -9.60 -11.15 -9.97
C ALA A 56 -10.12 -11.94 -8.77
N ALA A 57 -10.32 -11.30 -7.61
CA ALA A 57 -10.80 -11.95 -6.41
C ALA A 57 -12.23 -12.48 -6.58
N ALA A 58 -13.11 -11.73 -7.24
CA ALA A 58 -14.46 -12.19 -7.56
C ALA A 58 -14.44 -13.40 -8.50
N GLY A 59 -13.59 -13.40 -9.53
CA GLY A 59 -13.43 -14.52 -10.45
C GLY A 59 -12.89 -15.76 -9.74
N ALA A 60 -11.87 -15.61 -8.91
CA ALA A 60 -11.27 -16.70 -8.13
C ALA A 60 -12.30 -17.31 -7.15
N GLN A 61 -13.06 -16.48 -6.45
CA GLN A 61 -14.13 -16.95 -5.56
C GLN A 61 -15.22 -17.74 -6.31
N GLN A 62 -15.63 -17.28 -7.51
CA GLN A 62 -16.60 -17.98 -8.35
C GLN A 62 -16.07 -19.33 -8.83
N ALA A 63 -14.77 -19.40 -9.13
CA ALA A 63 -14.10 -20.64 -9.53
C ALA A 63 -13.81 -21.57 -8.34
N GLY A 64 -13.93 -21.11 -7.10
CA GLY A 64 -13.52 -21.86 -5.91
C GLY A 64 -12.01 -22.04 -5.80
N GLU A 65 -11.23 -21.15 -6.41
CA GLU A 65 -9.78 -21.21 -6.46
C GLU A 65 -9.13 -20.14 -5.57
N PRO A 66 -8.04 -20.48 -4.85
CA PRO A 66 -7.29 -19.46 -4.11
C PRO A 66 -6.52 -18.53 -5.04
N LEU A 67 -6.41 -17.25 -4.63
CA LEU A 67 -5.74 -16.19 -5.37
C LEU A 67 -4.68 -15.50 -4.50
N ARG A 68 -3.48 -15.31 -5.04
CA ARG A 68 -2.49 -14.39 -4.50
C ARG A 68 -2.37 -13.17 -5.40
N ILE A 69 -2.32 -11.99 -4.79
CA ILE A 69 -2.12 -10.72 -5.50
C ILE A 69 -0.84 -10.08 -4.96
N PHE A 70 0.16 -9.88 -5.81
CA PHE A 70 1.35 -9.11 -5.48
C PHE A 70 1.31 -7.74 -6.15
N THR A 71 1.47 -6.69 -5.36
CA THR A 71 1.48 -5.31 -5.87
C THR A 71 2.91 -4.78 -5.95
N ALA A 72 3.42 -4.51 -7.13
CA ALA A 72 4.66 -3.78 -7.34
C ALA A 72 4.37 -2.27 -7.36
N GLY A 73 4.54 -1.65 -6.20
CA GLY A 73 4.16 -0.25 -6.00
C GLY A 73 4.57 0.26 -4.62
N GLY A 74 3.92 1.33 -4.18
CA GLY A 74 4.01 1.84 -2.82
C GLY A 74 2.78 1.48 -1.98
N ASP A 75 2.70 2.07 -0.78
CA ASP A 75 1.61 1.83 0.17
C ASP A 75 0.22 2.10 -0.43
N GLY A 76 0.10 3.11 -1.31
CA GLY A 76 -1.15 3.41 -2.01
C GLY A 76 -1.60 2.30 -2.94
N THR A 77 -0.69 1.74 -3.76
CA THR A 77 -1.01 0.64 -4.67
C THR A 77 -1.39 -0.62 -3.90
N PHE A 78 -0.66 -0.90 -2.82
CA PHE A 78 -0.97 -2.01 -1.91
C PHE A 78 -2.36 -1.85 -1.29
N ASN A 79 -2.67 -0.66 -0.74
CA ASN A 79 -3.96 -0.38 -0.11
C ASN A 79 -5.14 -0.43 -1.11
N GLU A 80 -4.94 0.00 -2.35
CA GLU A 80 -5.93 -0.15 -3.41
C GLU A 80 -6.25 -1.64 -3.68
N ALA A 81 -5.23 -2.48 -3.84
CA ALA A 81 -5.41 -3.90 -4.09
C ALA A 81 -6.04 -4.62 -2.88
N LEU A 82 -5.59 -4.29 -1.67
CA LEU A 82 -6.16 -4.80 -0.42
C LEU A 82 -7.66 -4.47 -0.32
N THR A 83 -8.01 -3.20 -0.56
CA THR A 83 -9.41 -2.75 -0.55
C THR A 83 -10.25 -3.46 -1.62
N GLY A 84 -9.66 -3.72 -2.79
CA GLY A 84 -10.33 -4.44 -3.87
C GLY A 84 -10.58 -5.90 -3.55
N ALA A 85 -9.62 -6.55 -2.89
CA ALA A 85 -9.66 -7.96 -2.52
C ALA A 85 -10.44 -8.23 -1.22
N TYR A 86 -10.72 -7.21 -0.42
CA TYR A 86 -11.40 -7.35 0.86
C TYR A 86 -12.78 -7.98 0.72
N GLY A 87 -13.07 -8.95 1.60
CA GLY A 87 -14.33 -9.69 1.62
C GLY A 87 -14.40 -10.91 0.68
N PHE A 88 -13.37 -11.15 -0.15
CA PHE A 88 -13.29 -12.33 -0.99
C PHE A 88 -12.43 -13.41 -0.30
N ALA A 89 -13.08 -14.50 0.11
CA ALA A 89 -12.41 -15.60 0.77
C ALA A 89 -11.36 -16.27 -0.15
N GLY A 90 -10.27 -16.76 0.43
CA GLY A 90 -9.21 -17.43 -0.31
C GLY A 90 -8.33 -16.49 -1.13
N THR A 91 -8.39 -15.17 -0.86
CA THR A 91 -7.54 -14.17 -1.51
C THR A 91 -6.54 -13.59 -0.53
N ALA A 92 -5.26 -13.63 -0.89
CA ALA A 92 -4.17 -12.99 -0.15
C ALA A 92 -3.53 -11.85 -0.97
N VAL A 93 -3.08 -10.79 -0.28
CA VAL A 93 -2.44 -9.63 -0.92
C VAL A 93 -1.07 -9.40 -0.31
N GLY A 94 -0.04 -9.39 -1.15
CA GLY A 94 1.35 -9.10 -0.80
C GLY A 94 1.86 -7.84 -1.51
N CYS A 95 3.02 -7.33 -1.07
CA CYS A 95 3.65 -6.15 -1.66
C CYS A 95 5.08 -6.43 -2.13
N LEU A 96 5.42 -5.90 -3.28
CA LEU A 96 6.78 -5.75 -3.78
C LEU A 96 7.13 -4.26 -3.69
N PRO A 97 8.11 -3.86 -2.87
CA PRO A 97 8.31 -2.48 -2.44
C PRO A 97 9.01 -1.61 -3.50
N TYR A 98 8.28 -1.14 -4.48
CA TYR A 98 8.75 -0.21 -5.51
C TYR A 98 8.42 1.25 -5.21
N GLY A 99 7.62 1.53 -4.17
CA GLY A 99 7.31 2.87 -3.70
C GLY A 99 8.41 3.51 -2.85
N SER A 100 8.19 4.75 -2.42
CA SER A 100 9.13 5.51 -1.57
C SER A 100 8.98 5.25 -0.07
N GLY A 101 7.78 4.93 0.42
CA GLY A 101 7.50 4.64 1.83
C GLY A 101 7.64 3.15 2.11
N ASN A 102 6.66 2.39 1.66
CA ASN A 102 6.50 0.96 1.87
C ASN A 102 6.50 0.59 3.36
N ASP A 103 5.62 1.25 4.10
CA ASP A 103 5.58 1.13 5.55
C ASP A 103 5.01 -0.22 6.00
N PHE A 104 4.09 -0.81 5.22
CA PHE A 104 3.48 -2.10 5.52
C PHE A 104 4.52 -3.21 5.75
N LEU A 105 5.47 -3.36 4.83
CA LEU A 105 6.47 -4.44 4.90
C LEU A 105 7.34 -4.37 6.16
N ARG A 106 7.59 -3.16 6.71
CA ARG A 106 8.46 -2.94 7.87
C ARG A 106 7.96 -3.62 9.15
N THR A 107 6.69 -3.99 9.16
CA THR A 107 6.11 -4.80 10.25
C THR A 107 6.55 -6.25 10.16
N PHE A 108 6.87 -6.77 8.97
CA PHE A 108 7.09 -8.18 8.70
C PHE A 108 8.53 -8.52 8.29
N GLY A 109 9.29 -7.55 7.77
CA GLY A 109 10.65 -7.82 7.29
C GLY A 109 11.32 -6.61 6.66
N THR A 110 12.33 -6.88 5.87
CA THR A 110 13.14 -5.91 5.16
C THR A 110 12.69 -5.73 3.71
N ARG A 111 13.13 -4.63 3.09
CA ARG A 111 12.86 -4.36 1.67
C ARG A 111 13.43 -5.46 0.77
N GLU A 112 14.63 -5.93 1.09
CA GLU A 112 15.35 -6.95 0.34
C GLU A 112 14.61 -8.28 0.34
N GLU A 113 14.09 -8.71 1.49
CA GLU A 113 13.29 -9.93 1.64
C GLU A 113 11.99 -9.85 0.81
N PHE A 114 11.35 -8.70 0.76
CA PHE A 114 10.13 -8.50 -0.02
C PHE A 114 10.37 -8.32 -1.52
N LEU A 115 11.59 -8.01 -1.95
CA LEU A 115 11.99 -7.97 -3.37
C LEU A 115 12.45 -9.34 -3.89
N ASP A 116 12.71 -10.29 -3.01
CA ASP A 116 13.06 -11.67 -3.39
C ASP A 116 11.81 -12.41 -3.89
N LEU A 117 11.63 -12.43 -5.21
CA LEU A 117 10.47 -13.06 -5.86
C LEU A 117 10.39 -14.56 -5.59
N ASP A 118 11.52 -15.25 -5.45
CA ASP A 118 11.52 -16.69 -5.17
C ASP A 118 11.00 -16.93 -3.75
N ALA A 119 11.44 -16.14 -2.79
CA ALA A 119 10.94 -16.17 -1.42
C ALA A 119 9.46 -15.80 -1.33
N GLN A 120 9.01 -14.78 -2.08
CA GLN A 120 7.60 -14.36 -2.11
C GLN A 120 6.69 -15.43 -2.71
N LEU A 121 7.10 -16.09 -3.78
CA LEU A 121 6.32 -17.17 -4.40
C LEU A 121 6.28 -18.42 -3.52
N ALA A 122 7.36 -18.76 -2.81
CA ALA A 122 7.44 -19.87 -1.88
C ALA A 122 6.81 -19.57 -0.51
N GLY A 123 6.63 -18.31 -0.17
CA GLY A 123 6.18 -17.84 1.14
C GLY A 123 4.75 -18.27 1.49
N GLY A 124 4.48 -18.36 2.79
CA GLY A 124 3.14 -18.59 3.34
C GLY A 124 2.34 -17.30 3.47
N GLU A 125 1.09 -17.44 3.87
CA GLU A 125 0.15 -16.36 4.11
C GLU A 125 -0.03 -16.16 5.62
N VAL A 126 -0.20 -14.92 6.04
CA VAL A 126 -0.53 -14.56 7.41
C VAL A 126 -1.83 -13.76 7.45
N THR A 127 -2.63 -14.00 8.45
CA THR A 127 -3.83 -13.20 8.70
C THR A 127 -3.44 -11.98 9.53
N ILE A 128 -3.92 -10.81 9.12
CA ILE A 128 -3.72 -9.55 9.82
C ILE A 128 -5.06 -8.87 10.07
N ASP A 129 -5.11 -8.04 11.10
CA ASP A 129 -6.22 -7.13 11.30
C ASP A 129 -6.15 -5.96 10.33
N LEU A 130 -7.27 -5.32 10.08
CA LEU A 130 -7.37 -4.11 9.25
C LEU A 130 -8.10 -3.02 10.04
N LEU A 131 -7.71 -1.79 9.82
CA LEU A 131 -8.46 -0.63 10.27
C LEU A 131 -9.55 -0.35 9.22
N GLU A 132 -10.81 -0.47 9.64
CA GLU A 132 -11.95 -0.05 8.83
C GLU A 132 -12.41 1.33 9.28
N THR A 133 -12.51 2.26 8.35
CA THR A 133 -12.90 3.65 8.61
C THR A 133 -13.98 4.09 7.63
N ASN A 134 -14.63 5.21 7.92
CA ASN A 134 -15.57 5.84 6.99
C ASN A 134 -14.93 6.30 5.65
N LEU A 135 -13.60 6.30 5.56
CA LEU A 135 -12.84 6.64 4.34
C LEU A 135 -12.33 5.39 3.59
N GLY A 136 -12.43 4.21 4.19
CA GLY A 136 -11.97 2.94 3.63
C GLY A 136 -11.11 2.14 4.59
N LEU A 137 -10.36 1.19 4.03
CA LEU A 137 -9.50 0.27 4.76
C LEU A 137 -8.06 0.77 4.83
N SER A 138 -7.38 0.44 5.92
CA SER A 138 -5.94 0.61 6.05
C SER A 138 -5.32 -0.60 6.75
N ALA A 139 -4.17 -1.06 6.22
CA ALA A 139 -3.38 -2.12 6.84
C ALA A 139 -2.31 -1.59 7.81
N THR A 140 -1.99 -0.31 7.75
CA THR A 140 -0.87 0.29 8.51
C THR A 140 -1.31 1.34 9.50
N ILE A 141 -1.86 2.45 9.01
CA ILE A 141 -2.21 3.60 9.86
C ILE A 141 -3.41 4.35 9.28
N CYS A 142 -4.24 4.88 10.17
CA CYS A 142 -5.21 5.91 9.85
C CYS A 142 -4.88 7.14 10.70
N ALA A 143 -4.61 8.28 10.06
CA ALA A 143 -4.21 9.49 10.75
C ALA A 143 -5.10 10.68 10.38
N ALA A 144 -5.31 11.57 11.36
CA ALA A 144 -6.02 12.83 11.18
C ALA A 144 -5.25 13.97 11.88
N GLY A 145 -5.40 15.19 11.39
CA GLY A 145 -4.73 16.37 11.94
C GLY A 145 -3.46 16.73 11.17
N LEU A 146 -2.40 17.13 11.89
CA LEU A 146 -1.16 17.67 11.29
C LEU A 146 -0.52 16.69 10.32
N ASP A 147 -0.42 15.43 10.68
CA ASP A 147 0.21 14.39 9.87
C ASP A 147 -0.50 14.22 8.51
N ALA A 148 -1.82 14.09 8.53
CA ALA A 148 -2.62 14.03 7.32
C ALA A 148 -2.45 15.30 6.46
N GLN A 149 -2.42 16.48 7.07
CA GLN A 149 -2.23 17.74 6.35
C GLN A 149 -0.86 17.84 5.70
N VAL A 150 0.20 17.40 6.40
CA VAL A 150 1.55 17.32 5.84
C VAL A 150 1.56 16.38 4.64
N ALA A 151 0.96 15.20 4.74
CA ALA A 151 0.88 14.23 3.65
C ALA A 151 0.15 14.80 2.42
N TYR A 152 -0.97 15.49 2.63
CA TYR A 152 -1.71 16.17 1.55
C TYR A 152 -0.97 17.36 0.94
N GLY A 153 -0.09 18.01 1.68
CA GLY A 153 0.73 19.13 1.21
C GLY A 153 1.89 18.73 0.29
N ILE A 154 2.45 17.54 0.46
CA ILE A 154 3.63 17.06 -0.27
C ILE A 154 3.50 17.19 -1.80
N PRO A 155 2.40 16.79 -2.46
CA PRO A 155 2.27 16.88 -3.91
C PRO A 155 2.39 18.31 -4.45
N LYS A 156 1.97 19.32 -3.69
CA LYS A 156 2.09 20.74 -4.03
C LYS A 156 3.56 21.14 -4.18
N PHE A 157 4.40 20.74 -3.22
CA PHE A 157 5.81 21.07 -3.19
C PHE A 157 6.65 20.25 -4.18
N ARG A 158 6.25 19.02 -4.47
CA ARG A 158 6.90 18.17 -5.50
C ARG A 158 6.79 18.76 -6.92
N ARG A 159 5.87 19.68 -7.17
CA ARG A 159 5.75 20.40 -8.44
C ARG A 159 6.79 21.51 -8.62
N ILE A 160 7.50 21.90 -7.56
CA ILE A 160 8.53 22.93 -7.61
C ILE A 160 9.80 22.31 -8.20
N PRO A 161 10.38 22.89 -9.26
CA PRO A 161 11.64 22.43 -9.82
C PRO A 161 12.73 22.33 -8.73
N LEU A 162 13.54 21.27 -8.75
CA LEU A 162 14.62 21.00 -7.79
C LEU A 162 14.16 20.65 -6.36
N CYS A 163 12.86 20.62 -6.07
CA CYS A 163 12.34 20.21 -4.79
C CYS A 163 12.17 18.69 -4.74
N GLY A 164 13.18 17.98 -4.21
CA GLY A 164 13.14 16.53 -4.00
C GLY A 164 12.12 16.10 -2.95
N GLY A 165 11.89 14.79 -2.82
CA GLY A 165 10.87 14.25 -1.92
C GLY A 165 11.04 14.68 -0.46
N GLU A 166 12.26 14.67 0.07
CA GLU A 166 12.55 15.11 1.45
C GLU A 166 12.33 16.59 1.66
N MET A 167 12.72 17.41 0.67
CA MET A 167 12.50 18.87 0.73
C MET A 167 11.01 19.20 0.63
N ALA A 168 10.26 18.52 -0.22
CA ALA A 168 8.82 18.69 -0.33
C ALA A 168 8.10 18.33 0.98
N TYR A 169 8.58 17.27 1.66
CA TYR A 169 8.10 16.88 2.98
C TYR A 169 8.40 17.97 4.03
N ALA A 170 9.65 18.44 4.10
CA ALA A 170 10.05 19.50 5.04
C ALA A 170 9.27 20.81 4.82
N LEU A 171 9.08 21.21 3.55
CA LEU A 171 8.31 22.42 3.23
C LEU A 171 6.83 22.26 3.61
N SER A 172 6.26 21.06 3.43
CA SER A 172 4.89 20.79 3.86
C SER A 172 4.75 20.88 5.38
N ILE A 173 5.72 20.38 6.15
CA ILE A 173 5.73 20.54 7.61
C ILE A 173 5.77 22.02 7.98
N VAL A 174 6.68 22.79 7.39
CA VAL A 174 6.83 24.23 7.70
C VAL A 174 5.54 24.98 7.38
N GLU A 175 4.91 24.71 6.24
CA GLU A 175 3.62 25.33 5.87
C GLU A 175 2.54 25.03 6.94
N GLN A 176 2.44 23.80 7.40
CA GLN A 176 1.43 23.44 8.39
C GLN A 176 1.74 24.03 9.77
N LEU A 177 3.01 24.13 10.16
CA LEU A 177 3.42 24.75 11.43
C LEU A 177 3.22 26.28 11.44
N CYS A 178 3.23 26.92 10.28
CA CYS A 178 2.89 28.36 10.16
C CYS A 178 1.37 28.63 10.18
N GLY A 179 0.55 27.58 10.09
CA GLY A 179 -0.90 27.65 10.15
C GLY A 179 -1.48 27.50 11.54
N GLN A 180 -2.78 27.19 11.60
CA GLN A 180 -3.44 26.89 12.85
C GLN A 180 -3.02 25.49 13.35
N ILE A 181 -2.23 25.46 14.41
CA ILE A 181 -1.76 24.22 15.05
C ILE A 181 -2.83 23.77 16.08
N GLY A 182 -3.20 22.50 16.00
CA GLY A 182 -4.24 21.92 16.86
C GLY A 182 -5.65 22.12 16.30
N ARG A 183 -6.43 21.07 16.37
CA ARG A 183 -7.83 21.04 15.94
C ARG A 183 -8.64 20.14 16.87
N LYS A 184 -9.91 20.45 16.99
CA LYS A 184 -10.87 19.51 17.56
C LYS A 184 -11.09 18.39 16.55
N ILE A 185 -10.77 17.17 16.96
CA ILE A 185 -10.98 15.94 16.18
C ILE A 185 -12.09 15.17 16.89
N GLU A 186 -13.15 14.87 16.16
CA GLU A 186 -14.20 13.98 16.61
C GLU A 186 -13.95 12.60 16.01
N TYR A 187 -13.94 11.59 16.84
CA TYR A 187 -13.82 10.21 16.42
C TYR A 187 -14.86 9.32 17.09
N ASP A 188 -15.21 8.27 16.39
CA ASP A 188 -16.05 7.18 16.84
C ASP A 188 -15.27 5.89 16.62
N ILE A 189 -14.87 5.23 17.70
CA ILE A 189 -14.16 3.94 17.63
C ILE A 189 -15.05 2.93 18.33
N ASP A 190 -15.55 1.96 17.58
CA ASP A 190 -16.41 0.88 18.06
C ASP A 190 -17.64 1.40 18.84
N GLY A 191 -18.19 2.54 18.42
CA GLY A 191 -19.35 3.19 19.04
C GLY A 191 -19.01 4.13 20.20
N GLU A 192 -17.74 4.24 20.59
CA GLU A 192 -17.30 5.20 21.59
C GLU A 192 -16.91 6.53 20.94
N LYS A 193 -17.77 7.54 21.12
CA LYS A 193 -17.57 8.88 20.56
C LYS A 193 -16.79 9.76 21.50
N ARG A 194 -15.78 10.40 20.99
CA ARG A 194 -14.99 11.41 21.74
C ARG A 194 -14.64 12.60 20.85
N THR A 195 -14.49 13.73 21.50
CA THR A 195 -13.94 14.94 20.90
C THR A 195 -12.66 15.29 21.67
N VAL A 196 -11.56 15.40 20.97
CA VAL A 196 -10.27 15.77 21.55
C VAL A 196 -9.71 16.98 20.84
N ASP A 197 -9.06 17.86 21.62
CA ASP A 197 -8.29 18.97 21.08
C ASP A 197 -6.83 18.50 21.00
N CYS A 198 -6.37 18.17 19.82
CA CYS A 198 -5.05 17.59 19.64
C CYS A 198 -4.39 18.06 18.34
N LEU A 199 -3.08 17.92 18.30
CA LEU A 199 -2.27 18.23 17.12
C LEU A 199 -2.49 17.19 16.00
N MET A 200 -2.50 15.93 16.40
CA MET A 200 -2.74 14.80 15.50
C MET A 200 -3.36 13.63 16.28
N CYS A 201 -4.09 12.82 15.57
CA CYS A 201 -4.60 11.54 16.03
C CYS A 201 -4.19 10.48 15.03
N ALA A 202 -3.51 9.44 15.50
CA ALA A 202 -3.05 8.33 14.67
C ALA A 202 -3.48 7.00 15.30
N ILE A 203 -4.13 6.15 14.52
CA ILE A 203 -4.50 4.80 14.89
C ILE A 203 -3.61 3.87 14.07
N CYS A 204 -2.72 3.15 14.74
CA CYS A 204 -1.69 2.34 14.11
C CYS A 204 -2.04 0.86 14.21
N ASN A 205 -1.95 0.16 13.09
CA ASN A 205 -2.02 -1.30 12.97
C ASN A 205 -0.64 -1.90 12.65
N GLY A 206 0.24 -1.11 12.04
CA GLY A 206 1.63 -1.47 11.74
C GLY A 206 2.62 -0.78 12.67
N LYS A 207 3.89 -1.23 12.61
CA LYS A 207 4.99 -0.69 13.42
C LYS A 207 5.64 0.56 12.86
N ALA A 208 5.36 0.88 11.60
CA ALA A 208 6.01 2.00 10.90
C ALA A 208 5.00 2.84 10.11
N TYR A 209 5.31 4.13 9.99
CA TYR A 209 4.52 5.07 9.19
C TYR A 209 5.40 6.21 8.66
N GLY A 210 4.86 6.95 7.68
CA GLY A 210 5.48 8.15 7.14
C GLY A 210 6.85 7.93 6.47
N GLY A 211 7.11 6.71 5.97
CA GLY A 211 8.35 6.36 5.30
C GLY A 211 9.49 5.94 6.23
N GLY A 212 9.18 5.51 7.46
CA GLY A 212 10.18 4.91 8.36
C GLY A 212 10.17 5.38 9.81
N PHE A 213 9.20 6.19 10.21
CA PHE A 213 8.99 6.45 11.63
C PHE A 213 8.40 5.20 12.29
N LEU A 214 8.88 4.88 13.49
CA LEU A 214 8.33 3.79 14.29
C LEU A 214 7.23 4.34 15.21
N ALA A 215 6.10 3.64 15.26
CA ALA A 215 4.97 3.93 16.14
C ALA A 215 5.14 3.27 17.51
#